data_815aa774a7f6888a567d1d98c2623234
#
_entry.id   815aa774a7f6888a567d1d98c2623234
#
_cell.length_a   1.000
_cell.length_b   1.000
_cell.length_c   1.000
_cell.angle_alpha   90.00
_cell.angle_beta   90.00
_cell.angle_gamma   90.00
#
_symmetry.space_group_name_H-M   'P 1'
#
loop_
_entity.id
_entity.type
_entity.pdbx_description
1 polymer ?
#
loop_
_entity_poly.entity_id
_entity_poly.type
_entity_poly.pdbx_seq_one_letter_code
_entity_poly.pdbx_strand_id
1 'polypeptide(L)'
;MTPDDPEWPRASAWLAARSDPAALAVLGIPLSRTSLSPSAAHTTPGAVRAALRRFSTYHAGCGRDLRDLAVADHGDVDVSGRQPTEALAAVAAAVAALPATIPLVLLGGDNALTRPALRARAHDLERAGLLTLDAHHDVRGLHAGPTNGNPVRGLITDGLDGANVVQVGIGAFSNAPAHRRWADERGITSVTVAEARAEGVGACVRRHLDALAQRCDTLYVDLDVDVLDAAFAPGCPGARPGGLLPGELHDAAFTAGAHPAVATIDVVEVDAAADPTGLTVDNAALCLLHAAAGLLTRITALRTVSVEELRSTAVSPSSSA
;
A
#
# COMPACT_ATOMS: atom_id res chain seq x y z
N MET A 1 10.04 4.92 -29.91
CA MET A 1 8.59 4.95 -29.60
C MET A 1 8.00 3.69 -30.19
N THR A 2 7.46 2.79 -29.37
CA THR A 2 6.64 1.67 -29.85
C THR A 2 5.40 2.25 -30.53
N PRO A 3 4.97 1.78 -31.71
CA PRO A 3 3.73 2.19 -32.33
C PRO A 3 2.57 2.04 -31.35
N ASP A 4 1.61 2.98 -31.32
CA ASP A 4 0.37 2.81 -30.58
C ASP A 4 -0.38 1.61 -31.16
N ASP A 5 -0.50 0.56 -30.35
CA ASP A 5 -1.31 -0.60 -30.64
C ASP A 5 -2.65 -0.46 -29.96
N PRO A 6 -3.76 -0.29 -30.70
CA PRO A 6 -5.09 -0.13 -30.12
C PRO A 6 -5.56 -1.35 -29.30
N GLU A 7 -5.01 -2.53 -29.58
CA GLU A 7 -5.31 -3.75 -28.84
C GLU A 7 -4.47 -3.90 -27.55
N TRP A 8 -3.50 -2.99 -27.34
CA TRP A 8 -2.67 -2.97 -26.13
C TRP A 8 -2.89 -1.69 -25.31
N PRO A 9 -3.96 -1.60 -24.55
CA PRO A 9 -4.24 -0.43 -23.70
C PRO A 9 -3.14 -0.30 -22.63
N ARG A 10 -2.63 0.92 -22.46
CA ARG A 10 -1.57 1.22 -21.50
C ARG A 10 -2.16 1.59 -20.14
N ALA A 11 -1.56 1.08 -19.06
CA ALA A 11 -1.99 1.39 -17.70
C ALA A 11 -1.87 2.90 -17.36
N SER A 12 -0.95 3.62 -18.01
CA SER A 12 -0.85 5.08 -17.88
C SER A 12 -2.09 5.81 -18.44
N ALA A 13 -2.71 5.31 -19.50
CA ALA A 13 -3.93 5.88 -20.04
C ALA A 13 -5.14 5.61 -19.12
N TRP A 14 -5.20 4.42 -18.51
CA TRP A 14 -6.20 4.10 -17.49
C TRP A 14 -6.11 5.07 -16.29
N LEU A 15 -4.91 5.27 -15.72
CA LEU A 15 -4.74 6.17 -14.59
C LEU A 15 -5.08 7.63 -14.94
N ALA A 16 -4.74 8.06 -16.16
CA ALA A 16 -5.01 9.41 -16.65
C ALA A 16 -6.49 9.68 -16.99
N ALA A 17 -7.31 8.64 -17.15
CA ALA A 17 -8.71 8.76 -17.60
C ALA A 17 -9.63 9.49 -16.60
N ARG A 18 -9.22 9.65 -15.35
CA ARG A 18 -9.90 10.34 -14.25
C ARG A 18 -11.42 10.20 -14.27
N SER A 19 -11.95 9.28 -13.51
CA SER A 19 -13.38 9.00 -13.42
C SER A 19 -14.02 9.75 -12.25
N ASP A 20 -15.29 10.15 -12.41
CA ASP A 20 -16.11 10.69 -11.34
C ASP A 20 -17.54 10.13 -11.48
N PRO A 21 -18.08 9.36 -10.50
CA PRO A 21 -17.40 8.96 -9.25
C PRO A 21 -16.30 7.93 -9.50
N ALA A 22 -15.23 8.03 -8.71
CA ALA A 22 -14.14 7.05 -8.72
C ALA A 22 -14.42 5.90 -7.74
N ALA A 23 -13.94 4.70 -8.08
CA ALA A 23 -13.91 3.53 -7.20
C ALA A 23 -12.53 3.34 -6.54
N LEU A 24 -11.51 4.04 -7.04
CA LEU A 24 -10.15 4.07 -6.51
C LEU A 24 -9.62 5.50 -6.62
N ALA A 25 -9.05 6.02 -5.53
CA ALA A 25 -8.27 7.25 -5.52
C ALA A 25 -6.77 6.94 -5.50
N VAL A 26 -5.98 7.73 -6.21
CA VAL A 26 -4.51 7.69 -6.18
C VAL A 26 -3.99 9.08 -5.82
N LEU A 27 -3.01 9.17 -4.91
CA LEU A 27 -2.40 10.43 -4.49
C LEU A 27 -0.89 10.26 -4.35
N GLY A 28 -0.11 11.14 -4.95
CA GLY A 28 1.35 11.16 -4.81
C GLY A 28 1.79 11.94 -3.57
N ILE A 29 2.80 11.41 -2.86
CA ILE A 29 3.37 12.03 -1.66
C ILE A 29 4.88 12.10 -1.79
N PRO A 30 5.44 13.17 -2.39
CA PRO A 30 6.86 13.27 -2.71
C PRO A 30 7.71 13.67 -1.48
N LEU A 31 7.70 12.84 -0.42
CA LEU A 31 8.57 13.01 0.75
C LEU A 31 9.97 12.41 0.49
N SER A 32 11.02 13.07 0.99
CA SER A 32 12.38 12.50 1.05
C SER A 32 13.24 13.12 2.16
N ARG A 33 12.76 14.20 2.79
CA ARG A 33 13.52 14.93 3.83
C ARG A 33 13.43 14.26 5.21
N THR A 34 12.60 13.24 5.34
CA THR A 34 12.44 12.40 6.51
C THR A 34 13.26 11.11 6.43
N SER A 35 13.89 10.83 5.29
CA SER A 35 14.75 9.66 5.10
C SER A 35 16.00 9.73 5.98
N LEU A 36 16.35 8.59 6.59
CA LEU A 36 17.59 8.42 7.37
C LEU A 36 18.82 8.32 6.48
N SER A 37 18.67 7.80 5.27
CA SER A 37 19.70 7.78 4.23
C SER A 37 19.42 8.86 3.20
N PRO A 38 20.44 9.44 2.53
CA PRO A 38 20.22 10.29 1.39
C PRO A 38 19.35 9.57 0.36
N SER A 39 18.24 10.18 -0.04
CA SER A 39 17.29 9.61 -0.98
C SER A 39 16.61 10.69 -1.81
N ALA A 40 16.37 10.39 -3.10
CA ALA A 40 15.53 11.17 -3.98
C ALA A 40 14.09 10.57 -4.08
N ALA A 41 13.60 9.95 -3.01
CA ALA A 41 12.28 9.31 -2.98
C ALA A 41 11.11 10.27 -3.34
N HIS A 42 11.32 11.60 -3.24
CA HIS A 42 10.35 12.58 -3.73
C HIS A 42 10.07 12.47 -5.24
N THR A 43 10.92 11.79 -6.02
CA THR A 43 10.71 11.57 -7.45
C THR A 43 9.80 10.38 -7.75
N THR A 44 9.53 9.54 -6.76
CA THR A 44 8.80 8.26 -6.92
C THR A 44 7.41 8.42 -7.52
N PRO A 45 6.52 9.35 -7.06
CA PRO A 45 5.18 9.42 -7.61
C PRO A 45 5.17 9.66 -9.13
N GLY A 46 6.01 10.58 -9.59
CA GLY A 46 6.18 10.85 -11.03
C GLY A 46 6.79 9.68 -11.81
N ALA A 47 7.79 9.01 -11.23
CA ALA A 47 8.46 7.87 -11.84
C ALA A 47 7.51 6.66 -12.00
N VAL A 48 6.71 6.35 -10.97
CA VAL A 48 5.70 5.27 -11.02
C VAL A 48 4.66 5.56 -12.10
N ARG A 49 4.10 6.78 -12.16
CA ARG A 49 3.16 7.16 -13.23
C ARG A 49 3.78 7.02 -14.63
N ALA A 50 5.05 7.39 -14.76
CA ALA A 50 5.78 7.26 -16.02
C ALA A 50 6.02 5.79 -16.41
N ALA A 51 6.30 4.91 -15.44
CA ALA A 51 6.50 3.48 -15.66
C ALA A 51 5.24 2.76 -16.15
N LEU A 52 4.05 3.22 -15.77
CA LEU A 52 2.77 2.64 -16.20
C LEU A 52 2.60 2.60 -17.74
N ARG A 53 3.35 3.40 -18.50
CA ARG A 53 3.38 3.32 -19.95
C ARG A 53 3.95 2.00 -20.49
N ARG A 54 4.67 1.24 -19.68
CA ARG A 54 5.28 -0.05 -20.03
C ARG A 54 4.32 -1.22 -19.83
N PHE A 55 3.25 -1.03 -19.04
CA PHE A 55 2.33 -2.09 -18.62
C PHE A 55 0.99 -2.01 -19.34
N SER A 56 0.38 -3.18 -19.56
CA SER A 56 -1.01 -3.32 -19.98
C SER A 56 -1.96 -3.08 -18.81
N THR A 57 -3.23 -2.86 -19.11
CA THR A 57 -4.32 -2.81 -18.11
C THR A 57 -4.83 -4.19 -17.73
N TYR A 58 -4.42 -5.26 -18.44
CA TYR A 58 -4.95 -6.61 -18.26
C TYR A 58 -4.14 -7.42 -17.25
N HIS A 59 -4.79 -7.89 -16.19
CA HIS A 59 -4.22 -8.81 -15.22
C HIS A 59 -4.52 -10.26 -15.59
N ALA A 60 -3.54 -10.98 -16.16
CA ALA A 60 -3.71 -12.33 -16.68
C ALA A 60 -4.16 -13.36 -15.62
N GLY A 61 -3.67 -13.23 -14.37
CA GLY A 61 -3.97 -14.18 -13.30
C GLY A 61 -5.44 -14.19 -12.86
N CYS A 62 -6.10 -13.03 -12.82
CA CYS A 62 -7.54 -12.95 -12.46
C CYS A 62 -8.46 -12.67 -13.66
N GLY A 63 -7.89 -12.50 -14.86
CA GLY A 63 -8.67 -12.25 -16.09
C GLY A 63 -9.41 -10.90 -16.09
N ARG A 64 -8.88 -9.87 -15.39
CA ARG A 64 -9.51 -8.55 -15.26
C ARG A 64 -8.77 -7.49 -16.05
N ASP A 65 -9.53 -6.56 -16.63
CA ASP A 65 -9.00 -5.35 -17.27
C ASP A 65 -9.28 -4.14 -16.39
N LEU A 66 -8.23 -3.42 -16.00
CA LEU A 66 -8.35 -2.24 -15.13
C LEU A 66 -9.18 -1.10 -15.74
N ARG A 67 -9.46 -1.11 -17.05
CA ARG A 67 -10.40 -0.17 -17.68
C ARG A 67 -11.81 -0.28 -17.10
N ASP A 68 -12.15 -1.42 -16.47
CA ASP A 68 -13.42 -1.62 -15.77
C ASP A 68 -13.42 -1.02 -14.35
N LEU A 69 -12.29 -0.51 -13.86
CA LEU A 69 -12.15 0.16 -12.56
C LEU A 69 -12.07 1.68 -12.76
N ALA A 70 -13.07 2.38 -12.28
CA ALA A 70 -13.08 3.84 -12.26
C ALA A 70 -12.01 4.37 -11.29
N VAL A 71 -11.05 5.16 -11.77
CA VAL A 71 -9.93 5.68 -11.00
C VAL A 71 -9.87 7.21 -11.07
N ALA A 72 -9.44 7.86 -9.98
CA ALA A 72 -9.10 9.28 -9.94
C ALA A 72 -7.68 9.47 -9.40
N ASP A 73 -6.79 9.97 -10.22
CA ASP A 73 -5.47 10.46 -9.80
C ASP A 73 -5.58 11.91 -9.36
N HIS A 74 -5.26 12.18 -8.09
CA HIS A 74 -5.33 13.51 -7.47
C HIS A 74 -4.02 14.30 -7.59
N GLY A 75 -3.03 13.79 -8.33
CA GLY A 75 -1.71 14.41 -8.46
C GLY A 75 -0.87 14.25 -7.20
N ASP A 76 0.00 15.21 -6.92
CA ASP A 76 0.95 15.15 -5.81
C ASP A 76 0.65 16.21 -4.74
N VAL A 77 0.87 15.85 -3.49
CA VAL A 77 0.83 16.79 -2.37
C VAL A 77 2.02 17.76 -2.48
N ASP A 78 1.75 19.07 -2.38
CA ASP A 78 2.84 20.05 -2.32
C ASP A 78 3.52 20.05 -0.95
N VAL A 79 4.67 19.41 -0.89
CA VAL A 79 5.56 19.37 0.27
C VAL A 79 6.87 20.14 0.03
N SER A 80 6.97 20.82 -1.12
CA SER A 80 8.19 21.53 -1.54
C SER A 80 8.58 22.61 -0.53
N GLY A 81 9.86 22.68 -0.19
CA GLY A 81 10.40 23.66 0.75
C GLY A 81 9.97 23.53 2.22
N ARG A 82 9.03 22.63 2.54
CA ARG A 82 8.52 22.45 3.91
C ARG A 82 9.54 21.73 4.80
N GLN A 83 9.51 22.06 6.10
CA GLN A 83 10.22 21.27 7.11
C GLN A 83 9.48 19.92 7.32
N PRO A 84 10.17 18.87 7.83
CA PRO A 84 9.56 17.54 7.99
C PRO A 84 8.18 17.55 8.65
N THR A 85 8.02 18.21 9.77
CA THR A 85 6.73 18.28 10.50
C THR A 85 5.64 18.98 9.69
N GLU A 86 5.97 20.06 8.98
CA GLU A 86 5.02 20.79 8.12
C GLU A 86 4.63 19.97 6.89
N ALA A 87 5.58 19.23 6.31
CA ALA A 87 5.31 18.32 5.20
C ALA A 87 4.35 17.20 5.62
N LEU A 88 4.58 16.57 6.78
CA LEU A 88 3.68 15.54 7.31
C LEU A 88 2.28 16.09 7.64
N ALA A 89 2.19 17.33 8.12
CA ALA A 89 0.89 17.98 8.33
C ALA A 89 0.15 18.22 7.00
N ALA A 90 0.87 18.61 5.93
CA ALA A 90 0.30 18.75 4.59
C ALA A 90 -0.19 17.40 4.03
N VAL A 91 0.56 16.31 4.27
CA VAL A 91 0.13 14.95 3.91
C VAL A 91 -1.17 14.58 4.62
N ALA A 92 -1.24 14.77 5.95
CA ALA A 92 -2.45 14.50 6.72
C ALA A 92 -3.66 15.28 6.18
N ALA A 93 -3.49 16.57 5.91
CA ALA A 93 -4.56 17.42 5.37
C ALA A 93 -5.03 16.97 3.98
N ALA A 94 -4.11 16.63 3.08
CA ALA A 94 -4.43 16.16 1.73
C ALA A 94 -5.17 14.81 1.76
N VAL A 95 -4.73 13.87 2.60
CA VAL A 95 -5.40 12.56 2.77
C VAL A 95 -6.78 12.72 3.40
N ALA A 96 -6.94 13.59 4.40
CA ALA A 96 -8.22 13.87 5.05
C ALA A 96 -9.24 14.55 4.13
N ALA A 97 -8.78 15.25 3.10
CA ALA A 97 -9.65 15.90 2.11
C ALA A 97 -10.29 14.91 1.13
N LEU A 98 -9.79 13.68 1.05
CA LEU A 98 -10.33 12.64 0.15
C LEU A 98 -11.46 11.86 0.86
N PRO A 99 -12.51 11.44 0.14
CA PRO A 99 -13.60 10.66 0.73
C PRO A 99 -13.10 9.38 1.41
N ALA A 100 -13.43 9.18 2.69
CA ALA A 100 -13.01 8.01 3.46
C ALA A 100 -13.58 6.69 2.90
N THR A 101 -14.70 6.75 2.18
CA THR A 101 -15.38 5.60 1.59
C THR A 101 -14.73 5.06 0.31
N ILE A 102 -13.84 5.85 -0.31
CA ILE A 102 -13.13 5.45 -1.52
C ILE A 102 -11.77 4.86 -1.11
N PRO A 103 -11.45 3.61 -1.51
CA PRO A 103 -10.10 3.07 -1.34
C PRO A 103 -9.03 3.99 -1.93
N LEU A 104 -7.91 4.12 -1.22
CA LEU A 104 -6.84 5.06 -1.55
C LEU A 104 -5.52 4.31 -1.74
N VAL A 105 -4.83 4.57 -2.84
CA VAL A 105 -3.43 4.19 -3.00
C VAL A 105 -2.56 5.45 -2.96
N LEU A 106 -1.57 5.44 -2.09
CA LEU A 106 -0.56 6.49 -1.96
C LEU A 106 0.71 6.06 -2.71
N LEU A 107 1.15 6.87 -3.64
CA LEU A 107 2.45 6.71 -4.29
C LEU A 107 3.44 7.53 -3.48
N GLY A 108 4.21 6.85 -2.64
CA GLY A 108 5.03 7.49 -1.65
C GLY A 108 6.36 7.99 -2.14
N GLY A 109 6.92 8.79 -1.29
CA GLY A 109 8.31 9.05 -1.07
C GLY A 109 8.87 8.14 0.01
N ASP A 110 9.43 8.71 1.08
CA ASP A 110 9.91 7.91 2.22
C ASP A 110 8.76 7.49 3.17
N ASN A 111 8.98 6.41 3.95
CA ASN A 111 7.98 5.75 4.78
C ASN A 111 7.41 6.61 5.94
N ALA A 112 7.96 7.80 6.23
CA ALA A 112 7.39 8.68 7.24
C ALA A 112 5.94 9.11 6.94
N LEU A 113 5.49 8.97 5.68
CA LEU A 113 4.13 9.31 5.24
C LEU A 113 3.05 8.41 5.86
N THR A 114 3.36 7.15 6.18
CA THR A 114 2.41 6.16 6.72
C THR A 114 1.75 6.63 8.01
N ARG A 115 2.52 7.29 8.90
CA ARG A 115 1.97 7.83 10.15
C ARG A 115 0.88 8.88 9.95
N PRO A 116 1.09 10.01 9.24
CA PRO A 116 0.05 11.01 9.01
C PRO A 116 -1.10 10.48 8.14
N ALA A 117 -0.83 9.58 7.20
CA ALA A 117 -1.84 9.03 6.31
C ALA A 117 -2.81 8.10 7.05
N LEU A 118 -2.32 7.16 7.86
CA LEU A 118 -3.20 6.30 8.67
C LEU A 118 -4.03 7.14 9.64
N ARG A 119 -3.43 8.10 10.34
CA ARG A 119 -4.16 9.00 11.26
C ARG A 119 -5.27 9.79 10.57
N ALA A 120 -5.04 10.22 9.33
CA ALA A 120 -6.04 10.96 8.56
C ALA A 120 -7.18 10.06 8.03
N ARG A 121 -6.92 8.75 7.86
CA ARG A 121 -7.92 7.79 7.37
C ARG A 121 -8.69 7.11 8.51
N ALA A 122 -8.12 6.97 9.68
CA ALA A 122 -8.76 6.35 10.82
C ALA A 122 -9.68 7.35 11.52
N HIS A 123 -10.95 6.96 11.74
CA HIS A 123 -11.87 7.72 12.60
C HIS A 123 -11.45 7.61 14.08
N ASP A 124 -11.02 6.42 14.47
CA ASP A 124 -10.50 6.09 15.79
C ASP A 124 -9.23 5.26 15.61
N LEU A 125 -8.12 5.77 16.16
CA LEU A 125 -6.82 5.12 15.99
C LEU A 125 -6.72 3.82 16.81
N GLU A 126 -7.43 3.71 17.94
CA GLU A 126 -7.47 2.47 18.75
C GLU A 126 -8.16 1.33 17.99
N ARG A 127 -9.02 1.65 17.03
CA ARG A 127 -9.73 0.70 16.17
C ARG A 127 -9.18 0.64 14.74
N ALA A 128 -8.04 1.24 14.51
CA ALA A 128 -7.31 1.10 13.26
C ALA A 128 -6.39 -0.12 13.29
N GLY A 129 -6.15 -0.74 12.13
CA GLY A 129 -5.18 -1.81 11.96
C GLY A 129 -4.13 -1.42 10.91
N LEU A 130 -2.88 -1.75 11.19
CA LEU A 130 -1.75 -1.56 10.29
C LEU A 130 -1.11 -2.92 9.96
N LEU A 131 -0.97 -3.21 8.67
CA LEU A 131 -0.12 -4.30 8.21
C LEU A 131 1.00 -3.70 7.36
N THR A 132 2.26 -3.94 7.72
CA THR A 132 3.42 -3.52 6.93
C THR A 132 4.04 -4.72 6.22
N LEU A 133 4.42 -4.55 4.95
CA LEU A 133 5.41 -5.39 4.29
C LEU A 133 6.71 -4.59 4.27
N ASP A 134 7.64 -4.93 5.16
CA ASP A 134 8.83 -4.15 5.48
C ASP A 134 9.92 -5.06 6.07
N ALA A 135 11.18 -4.84 5.68
CA ALA A 135 12.31 -5.52 6.29
C ALA A 135 12.60 -5.02 7.71
N HIS A 136 12.06 -3.87 8.10
CA HIS A 136 12.31 -3.19 9.36
C HIS A 136 11.08 -3.17 10.28
N HIS A 137 11.31 -2.89 11.57
CA HIS A 137 10.23 -2.65 12.53
C HIS A 137 9.72 -1.21 12.56
N ASP A 138 10.50 -0.27 12.08
CA ASP A 138 10.19 1.16 12.05
C ASP A 138 9.78 1.75 13.41
N VAL A 139 10.53 1.31 14.41
CA VAL A 139 10.32 1.69 15.81
C VAL A 139 11.51 2.46 16.40
N ARG A 140 12.27 3.18 15.58
CA ARG A 140 13.34 4.07 16.07
C ARG A 140 12.78 5.14 17.00
N GLY A 141 13.64 5.70 17.87
CA GLY A 141 13.24 6.74 18.82
C GLY A 141 12.73 8.01 18.15
N LEU A 142 11.78 8.70 18.80
CA LEU A 142 11.16 9.92 18.28
C LEU A 142 11.93 11.21 18.66
N HIS A 143 13.01 11.11 19.41
CA HIS A 143 13.75 12.27 19.94
C HIS A 143 14.39 13.15 18.84
N ALA A 144 14.66 12.59 17.66
CA ALA A 144 15.18 13.32 16.51
C ALA A 144 14.08 13.82 15.55
N GLY A 145 12.81 13.73 15.96
CA GLY A 145 11.67 14.04 15.12
C GLY A 145 11.21 12.88 14.25
N PRO A 146 10.29 13.13 13.30
CA PRO A 146 9.78 12.12 12.39
C PRO A 146 10.81 11.72 11.34
N THR A 147 10.97 10.43 11.14
CA THR A 147 11.82 9.84 10.10
C THR A 147 11.12 8.63 9.49
N ASN A 148 11.60 8.15 8.33
CA ASN A 148 11.12 6.90 7.72
C ASN A 148 11.34 5.67 8.62
N GLY A 149 12.26 5.70 9.58
CA GLY A 149 12.52 4.60 10.51
C GLY A 149 11.69 4.64 11.79
N ASN A 150 10.64 5.49 11.91
CA ASN A 150 9.85 5.57 13.13
C ASN A 150 8.33 5.78 12.97
N PRO A 151 7.70 5.55 11.80
CA PRO A 151 6.26 5.72 11.66
C PRO A 151 5.46 4.80 12.59
N VAL A 152 5.86 3.54 12.76
CA VAL A 152 5.18 2.58 13.63
C VAL A 152 5.26 3.02 15.10
N ARG A 153 6.44 3.43 15.59
CA ARG A 153 6.55 3.97 16.96
C ARG A 153 5.71 5.22 17.13
N GLY A 154 5.69 6.08 16.11
CA GLY A 154 4.87 7.29 16.11
C GLY A 154 3.38 6.98 16.25
N LEU A 155 2.86 6.04 15.48
CA LEU A 155 1.46 5.60 15.51
C LEU A 155 1.07 5.02 16.87
N ILE A 156 1.90 4.14 17.45
CA ILE A 156 1.67 3.61 18.80
C ILE A 156 1.64 4.73 19.84
N THR A 157 2.54 5.72 19.72
CA THR A 157 2.56 6.89 20.63
C THR A 157 1.32 7.77 20.46
N ASP A 158 0.74 7.81 19.26
CA ASP A 158 -0.48 8.56 18.96
C ASP A 158 -1.77 7.83 19.40
N GLY A 159 -1.68 6.54 19.80
CA GLY A 159 -2.80 5.76 20.32
C GLY A 159 -3.19 4.52 19.51
N LEU A 160 -2.44 4.16 18.46
CA LEU A 160 -2.65 2.87 17.78
C LEU A 160 -2.29 1.73 18.74
N ASP A 161 -3.20 0.76 18.92
CA ASP A 161 -2.90 -0.44 19.70
C ASP A 161 -1.86 -1.31 18.97
N GLY A 162 -0.79 -1.67 19.66
CA GLY A 162 0.24 -2.54 19.11
C GLY A 162 -0.27 -3.92 18.72
N ALA A 163 -1.29 -4.44 19.40
CA ALA A 163 -1.96 -5.68 19.02
C ALA A 163 -2.64 -5.58 17.63
N ASN A 164 -2.91 -4.37 17.15
CA ASN A 164 -3.46 -4.09 15.82
C ASN A 164 -2.39 -3.82 14.76
N VAL A 165 -1.12 -4.07 15.06
CA VAL A 165 0.00 -3.95 14.12
C VAL A 165 0.54 -5.32 13.78
N VAL A 166 0.66 -5.61 12.49
CA VAL A 166 1.28 -6.81 11.93
C VAL A 166 2.37 -6.39 10.96
N GLN A 167 3.57 -6.93 11.14
CA GLN A 167 4.74 -6.68 10.30
C GLN A 167 5.15 -7.96 9.60
N VAL A 168 5.11 -7.98 8.28
CA VAL A 168 5.43 -9.13 7.43
C VAL A 168 6.68 -8.82 6.61
N GLY A 169 7.64 -9.73 6.60
CA GLY A 169 8.86 -9.58 5.82
C GLY A 169 10.07 -9.12 6.63
N ILE A 170 10.00 -9.19 7.97
CA ILE A 170 11.11 -8.78 8.85
C ILE A 170 12.41 -9.47 8.44
N GLY A 171 13.41 -8.65 8.07
CA GLY A 171 14.70 -9.08 7.57
C GLY A 171 15.61 -9.62 8.68
N ALA A 172 16.40 -10.67 8.38
CA ALA A 172 17.21 -11.39 9.35
C ALA A 172 18.25 -10.51 10.08
N PHE A 173 18.79 -9.50 9.42
CA PHE A 173 19.82 -8.58 9.97
C PHE A 173 19.45 -7.12 9.79
N SER A 174 18.18 -6.80 9.56
CA SER A 174 17.70 -5.44 9.33
C SER A 174 17.36 -4.68 10.62
N ASN A 175 17.27 -5.37 11.76
CA ASN A 175 16.77 -4.79 13.01
C ASN A 175 17.70 -5.02 14.20
N ALA A 176 17.72 -4.03 15.11
CA ALA A 176 18.41 -4.19 16.39
C ALA A 176 17.56 -5.04 17.38
N PRO A 177 18.20 -5.82 18.31
CA PRO A 177 17.46 -6.55 19.33
C PRO A 177 16.55 -5.68 20.20
N ALA A 178 16.91 -4.39 20.40
CA ALA A 178 16.09 -3.45 21.14
C ALA A 178 14.78 -3.10 20.39
N HIS A 179 14.78 -3.04 19.05
CA HIS A 179 13.59 -2.81 18.23
C HIS A 179 12.64 -4.00 18.32
N ARG A 180 13.18 -5.22 18.23
CA ARG A 180 12.37 -6.44 18.39
C ARG A 180 11.71 -6.49 19.78
N ARG A 181 12.46 -6.30 20.85
CA ARG A 181 11.90 -6.26 22.21
C ARG A 181 10.81 -5.18 22.35
N TRP A 182 11.08 -4.01 21.79
CA TRP A 182 10.11 -2.90 21.85
C TRP A 182 8.79 -3.27 21.15
N ALA A 183 8.85 -3.95 20.01
CA ALA A 183 7.69 -4.45 19.27
C ALA A 183 6.95 -5.53 20.07
N ASP A 184 7.68 -6.52 20.59
CA ASP A 184 7.11 -7.61 21.39
C ASP A 184 6.39 -7.11 22.66
N GLU A 185 7.00 -6.16 23.39
CA GLU A 185 6.42 -5.56 24.61
C GLU A 185 5.10 -4.81 24.34
N ARG A 186 4.82 -4.47 23.08
CA ARG A 186 3.60 -3.76 22.66
C ARG A 186 2.61 -4.66 21.93
N GLY A 187 2.89 -5.94 21.86
CA GLY A 187 2.01 -6.92 21.23
C GLY A 187 2.01 -6.88 19.69
N ILE A 188 2.99 -6.19 19.06
CA ILE A 188 3.13 -6.17 17.60
C ILE A 188 3.44 -7.59 17.10
N THR A 189 2.65 -8.07 16.15
CA THR A 189 2.93 -9.34 15.48
C THR A 189 4.00 -9.13 14.43
N SER A 190 5.12 -9.86 14.54
CA SER A 190 6.21 -9.79 13.58
C SER A 190 6.42 -11.14 12.91
N VAL A 191 6.39 -11.16 11.58
CA VAL A 191 6.59 -12.33 10.72
C VAL A 191 7.84 -12.12 9.88
N THR A 192 8.80 -13.03 9.97
CA THR A 192 10.03 -12.97 9.17
C THR A 192 9.76 -13.32 7.70
N VAL A 193 10.69 -12.95 6.81
CA VAL A 193 10.66 -13.38 5.39
C VAL A 193 10.51 -14.91 5.29
N ALA A 194 11.23 -15.67 6.10
CA ALA A 194 11.21 -17.13 6.04
C ALA A 194 9.84 -17.71 6.45
N GLU A 195 9.22 -17.18 7.51
CA GLU A 195 7.89 -17.59 7.97
C GLU A 195 6.81 -17.24 6.94
N ALA A 196 6.82 -16.00 6.42
CA ALA A 196 5.88 -15.56 5.40
C ALA A 196 5.96 -16.40 4.11
N ARG A 197 7.19 -16.72 3.70
CA ARG A 197 7.44 -17.56 2.51
C ARG A 197 7.00 -19.01 2.71
N ALA A 198 7.19 -19.56 3.90
CA ALA A 198 6.78 -20.94 4.22
C ALA A 198 5.25 -21.11 4.16
N GLU A 199 4.49 -20.09 4.51
CA GLU A 199 3.02 -20.06 4.40
C GLU A 199 2.52 -19.69 2.98
N GLY A 200 3.34 -18.96 2.21
CA GLY A 200 2.97 -18.20 1.03
C GLY A 200 2.58 -16.78 1.42
N VAL A 201 3.31 -15.78 0.88
CA VAL A 201 3.21 -14.38 1.35
C VAL A 201 1.78 -13.84 1.22
N GLY A 202 1.10 -14.07 0.08
CA GLY A 202 -0.30 -13.67 -0.11
C GLY A 202 -1.26 -14.33 0.90
N ALA A 203 -1.06 -15.61 1.23
CA ALA A 203 -1.88 -16.31 2.23
C ALA A 203 -1.62 -15.78 3.64
N CYS A 204 -0.37 -15.53 4.00
CA CYS A 204 0.04 -14.91 5.26
C CYS A 204 -0.63 -13.52 5.44
N VAL A 205 -0.53 -12.66 4.42
CA VAL A 205 -1.15 -11.32 4.42
C VAL A 205 -2.67 -11.44 4.60
N ARG A 206 -3.34 -12.31 3.84
CA ARG A 206 -4.80 -12.51 3.95
C ARG A 206 -5.20 -12.91 5.36
N ARG A 207 -4.56 -13.93 5.93
CA ARG A 207 -4.86 -14.41 7.27
C ARG A 207 -4.72 -13.31 8.33
N HIS A 208 -3.70 -12.46 8.21
CA HIS A 208 -3.51 -11.36 9.15
C HIS A 208 -4.50 -10.22 8.94
N LEU A 209 -4.85 -9.89 7.70
CA LEU A 209 -5.91 -8.92 7.39
C LEU A 209 -7.27 -9.40 7.91
N ASP A 210 -7.63 -10.70 7.70
CA ASP A 210 -8.86 -11.28 8.23
C ASP A 210 -8.91 -11.19 9.76
N ALA A 211 -7.78 -11.46 10.45
CA ALA A 211 -7.69 -11.36 11.91
C ALA A 211 -7.80 -9.90 12.41
N LEU A 212 -7.17 -8.94 11.71
CA LEU A 212 -7.30 -7.51 12.02
C LEU A 212 -8.72 -7.01 11.81
N ALA A 213 -9.39 -7.43 10.76
CA ALA A 213 -10.75 -7.02 10.42
C ALA A 213 -11.81 -7.45 11.45
N GLN A 214 -11.51 -8.44 12.32
CA GLN A 214 -12.41 -8.83 13.41
C GLN A 214 -12.48 -7.79 14.54
N ARG A 215 -11.49 -6.89 14.64
CA ARG A 215 -11.36 -5.95 15.75
C ARG A 215 -11.09 -4.50 15.34
N CYS A 216 -10.73 -4.28 14.07
CA CYS A 216 -10.43 -2.96 13.51
C CYS A 216 -11.51 -2.55 12.51
N ASP A 217 -11.88 -1.27 12.51
CA ASP A 217 -12.87 -0.69 11.60
C ASP A 217 -12.25 -0.24 10.27
N THR A 218 -10.94 0.03 10.28
CA THR A 218 -10.17 0.49 9.12
C THR A 218 -8.82 -0.20 9.09
N LEU A 219 -8.46 -0.78 7.95
CA LEU A 219 -7.15 -1.36 7.74
C LEU A 219 -6.33 -0.53 6.76
N TYR A 220 -5.07 -0.35 7.12
CA TYR A 220 -4.04 0.28 6.30
C TYR A 220 -2.96 -0.75 5.99
N VAL A 221 -2.52 -0.82 4.74
CA VAL A 221 -1.41 -1.67 4.32
C VAL A 221 -0.29 -0.79 3.80
N ASP A 222 0.88 -0.93 4.40
CA ASP A 222 2.11 -0.27 3.99
C ASP A 222 2.97 -1.28 3.20
N LEU A 223 3.33 -0.92 1.97
CA LEU A 223 4.21 -1.67 1.09
C LEU A 223 5.55 -0.94 0.99
N ASP A 224 6.41 -1.15 1.97
CA ASP A 224 7.79 -0.70 1.89
C ASP A 224 8.57 -1.60 0.92
N VAL A 225 9.10 -0.99 -0.14
CA VAL A 225 9.79 -1.72 -1.21
C VAL A 225 11.12 -2.32 -0.72
N ASP A 226 11.62 -1.89 0.44
CA ASP A 226 12.82 -2.45 1.05
C ASP A 226 12.65 -3.89 1.58
N VAL A 227 11.41 -4.37 1.66
CA VAL A 227 11.11 -5.78 1.94
C VAL A 227 11.59 -6.70 0.83
N LEU A 228 11.79 -6.18 -0.40
CA LEU A 228 12.34 -6.94 -1.51
C LEU A 228 13.83 -7.26 -1.31
N ASP A 229 14.24 -8.38 -1.87
CA ASP A 229 15.67 -8.65 -2.04
C ASP A 229 16.33 -7.53 -2.86
N ALA A 230 17.47 -7.03 -2.38
CA ALA A 230 18.18 -5.91 -3.00
C ALA A 230 18.50 -6.10 -4.49
N ALA A 231 18.56 -7.35 -4.98
CA ALA A 231 18.73 -7.64 -6.40
C ALA A 231 17.55 -7.17 -7.24
N PHE A 232 16.36 -7.03 -6.63
CA PHE A 232 15.12 -6.59 -7.30
C PHE A 232 14.71 -5.16 -6.91
N ALA A 233 15.38 -4.57 -5.93
CA ALA A 233 15.14 -3.19 -5.47
C ALA A 233 16.43 -2.37 -5.40
N PRO A 234 17.21 -2.26 -6.51
CA PRO A 234 18.48 -1.54 -6.51
C PRO A 234 18.34 -0.04 -6.21
N GLY A 235 17.18 0.55 -6.47
CA GLY A 235 16.84 1.94 -6.14
C GLY A 235 16.13 2.09 -4.78
N CYS A 236 16.32 1.16 -3.85
CA CYS A 236 15.79 1.27 -2.51
C CYS A 236 16.94 1.25 -1.49
N PRO A 237 17.23 2.37 -0.76
CA PRO A 237 18.37 2.44 0.16
C PRO A 237 18.29 1.45 1.32
N GLY A 238 17.08 1.07 1.73
CA GLY A 238 16.81 0.11 2.80
C GLY A 238 17.00 -1.35 2.43
N ALA A 239 16.83 -1.71 1.15
CA ALA A 239 16.81 -3.11 0.70
C ALA A 239 18.13 -3.86 0.97
N ARG A 240 18.02 -5.11 1.35
CA ARG A 240 19.14 -6.00 1.67
C ARG A 240 18.95 -7.37 0.99
N PRO A 241 20.03 -8.14 0.75
CA PRO A 241 19.91 -9.53 0.29
C PRO A 241 19.10 -10.38 1.26
N GLY A 242 18.28 -11.29 0.74
CA GLY A 242 17.45 -12.21 1.52
C GLY A 242 16.01 -11.74 1.73
N GLY A 243 15.58 -10.64 1.09
CA GLY A 243 14.20 -10.15 1.10
C GLY A 243 13.25 -10.97 0.24
N LEU A 244 12.02 -10.48 0.07
CA LEU A 244 10.99 -11.09 -0.77
C LEU A 244 11.33 -11.02 -2.27
N LEU A 245 10.74 -11.91 -3.04
CA LEU A 245 10.74 -11.83 -4.50
C LEU A 245 9.63 -10.87 -4.98
N PRO A 246 9.79 -10.23 -6.16
CA PRO A 246 8.77 -9.34 -6.70
C PRO A 246 7.36 -9.93 -6.74
N GLY A 247 7.22 -11.18 -7.22
CA GLY A 247 5.92 -11.85 -7.28
C GLY A 247 5.26 -12.03 -5.90
N GLU A 248 6.04 -12.23 -4.84
CA GLU A 248 5.55 -12.35 -3.47
C GLU A 248 4.97 -11.01 -2.96
N LEU A 249 5.64 -9.89 -3.26
CA LEU A 249 5.14 -8.55 -2.92
C LEU A 249 3.91 -8.17 -3.76
N HIS A 250 3.90 -8.51 -5.05
CA HIS A 250 2.77 -8.26 -5.93
C HIS A 250 1.52 -9.06 -5.51
N ASP A 251 1.69 -10.31 -5.06
CA ASP A 251 0.61 -11.13 -4.47
C ASP A 251 0.06 -10.51 -3.19
N ALA A 252 0.93 -9.96 -2.34
CA ALA A 252 0.51 -9.23 -1.15
C ALA A 252 -0.29 -7.96 -1.50
N ALA A 253 0.17 -7.18 -2.49
CA ALA A 253 -0.53 -6.00 -2.98
C ALA A 253 -1.91 -6.34 -3.56
N PHE A 254 -2.01 -7.42 -4.36
CA PHE A 254 -3.29 -7.93 -4.86
C PHE A 254 -4.22 -8.35 -3.72
N THR A 255 -3.69 -9.08 -2.76
CA THR A 255 -4.45 -9.55 -1.58
C THR A 255 -4.97 -8.39 -0.74
N ALA A 256 -4.14 -7.36 -0.53
CA ALA A 256 -4.54 -6.14 0.17
C ALA A 256 -5.68 -5.42 -0.58
N GLY A 257 -5.56 -5.22 -1.89
CA GLY A 257 -6.60 -4.60 -2.72
C GLY A 257 -7.91 -5.39 -2.72
N ALA A 258 -7.84 -6.72 -2.70
CA ALA A 258 -8.99 -7.60 -2.69
C ALA A 258 -9.68 -7.68 -1.33
N HIS A 259 -9.02 -7.29 -0.23
CA HIS A 259 -9.58 -7.41 1.10
C HIS A 259 -10.58 -6.29 1.42
N PRO A 260 -11.83 -6.60 1.87
CA PRO A 260 -12.92 -5.61 2.01
C PRO A 260 -12.65 -4.54 3.08
N ALA A 261 -11.91 -4.84 4.13
CA ALA A 261 -11.62 -3.90 5.21
C ALA A 261 -10.41 -2.99 4.92
N VAL A 262 -9.61 -3.26 3.87
CA VAL A 262 -8.48 -2.40 3.51
C VAL A 262 -9.00 -1.14 2.81
N ALA A 263 -8.74 0.00 3.46
CA ALA A 263 -9.16 1.31 3.00
C ALA A 263 -8.01 2.10 2.35
N THR A 264 -6.77 1.81 2.71
CA THR A 264 -5.61 2.53 2.18
C THR A 264 -4.41 1.59 2.03
N ILE A 265 -3.68 1.78 0.94
CA ILE A 265 -2.41 1.12 0.67
C ILE A 265 -1.42 2.21 0.30
N ASP A 266 -0.21 2.18 0.84
CA ASP A 266 0.88 2.98 0.29
C ASP A 266 1.97 2.10 -0.34
N VAL A 267 2.80 2.72 -1.17
CA VAL A 267 4.00 2.12 -1.76
C VAL A 267 5.12 3.13 -1.55
N VAL A 268 6.12 2.77 -0.77
CA VAL A 268 7.15 3.70 -0.27
C VAL A 268 8.58 3.22 -0.48
N GLU A 269 9.56 4.09 -0.15
CA GLU A 269 11.01 3.84 -0.11
C GLU A 269 11.66 3.55 -1.48
N VAL A 270 11.10 4.09 -2.56
CA VAL A 270 11.73 4.05 -3.88
C VAL A 270 12.54 5.31 -4.13
N ASP A 271 13.80 5.19 -4.45
CA ASP A 271 14.65 6.25 -5.01
C ASP A 271 14.82 6.03 -6.51
N ALA A 272 13.96 6.67 -7.30
CA ALA A 272 13.99 6.52 -8.74
C ALA A 272 15.26 7.08 -9.39
N ALA A 273 15.96 8.02 -8.73
CA ALA A 273 17.23 8.56 -9.22
C ALA A 273 18.40 7.58 -9.00
N ALA A 274 18.30 6.72 -7.98
CA ALA A 274 19.28 5.68 -7.67
C ALA A 274 18.93 4.32 -8.32
N ASP A 275 17.88 4.24 -9.13
CA ASP A 275 17.43 3.02 -9.82
C ASP A 275 17.90 2.99 -11.29
N PRO A 276 19.12 2.45 -11.59
CA PRO A 276 19.73 2.55 -12.90
C PRO A 276 19.00 1.77 -13.99
N THR A 277 18.19 0.80 -13.59
CA THR A 277 17.43 -0.07 -14.51
C THR A 277 15.95 0.26 -14.57
N GLY A 278 15.43 1.04 -13.62
CA GLY A 278 14.01 1.27 -13.40
C GLY A 278 13.28 0.08 -12.77
N LEU A 279 14.01 -0.93 -12.30
CA LEU A 279 13.43 -2.17 -11.77
C LEU A 279 12.67 -1.94 -10.46
N THR A 280 13.20 -1.10 -9.57
CA THR A 280 12.54 -0.74 -8.32
C THR A 280 11.25 0.03 -8.58
N VAL A 281 11.31 0.98 -9.52
CA VAL A 281 10.15 1.76 -9.96
C VAL A 281 9.10 0.86 -10.62
N ASP A 282 9.52 -0.10 -11.44
CA ASP A 282 8.60 -1.07 -12.07
C ASP A 282 7.90 -1.95 -11.03
N ASN A 283 8.61 -2.39 -9.98
CA ASN A 283 8.00 -3.15 -8.87
C ASN A 283 6.96 -2.29 -8.11
N ALA A 284 7.25 -1.04 -7.85
CA ALA A 284 6.29 -0.12 -7.23
C ALA A 284 5.06 0.13 -8.14
N ALA A 285 5.26 0.29 -9.44
CA ALA A 285 4.16 0.42 -10.40
C ALA A 285 3.30 -0.84 -10.46
N LEU A 286 3.91 -2.03 -10.39
CA LEU A 286 3.19 -3.30 -10.32
C LEU A 286 2.43 -3.47 -9.01
N CYS A 287 2.93 -2.98 -7.87
CA CYS A 287 2.17 -2.94 -6.61
C CYS A 287 0.86 -2.15 -6.77
N LEU A 288 0.89 -0.96 -7.39
CA LEU A 288 -0.33 -0.21 -7.71
C LEU A 288 -1.29 -1.01 -8.60
N LEU A 289 -0.77 -1.63 -9.67
CA LEU A 289 -1.61 -2.37 -10.62
C LEU A 289 -2.22 -3.62 -9.98
N HIS A 290 -1.47 -4.36 -9.19
CA HIS A 290 -1.95 -5.53 -8.45
C HIS A 290 -2.99 -5.16 -7.39
N ALA A 291 -2.77 -4.09 -6.62
CA ALA A 291 -3.74 -3.57 -5.66
C ALA A 291 -5.06 -3.16 -6.37
N ALA A 292 -4.96 -2.46 -7.50
CA ALA A 292 -6.12 -2.08 -8.31
C ALA A 292 -6.87 -3.32 -8.88
N ALA A 293 -6.15 -4.35 -9.34
CA ALA A 293 -6.74 -5.59 -9.83
C ALA A 293 -7.45 -6.38 -8.71
N GLY A 294 -6.86 -6.41 -7.52
CA GLY A 294 -7.47 -6.95 -6.32
C GLY A 294 -8.78 -6.24 -5.97
N LEU A 295 -8.77 -4.90 -5.95
CA LEU A 295 -9.95 -4.08 -5.71
C LEU A 295 -11.06 -4.33 -6.75
N LEU A 296 -10.71 -4.38 -8.04
CA LEU A 296 -11.67 -4.69 -9.10
C LEU A 296 -12.29 -6.08 -8.91
N THR A 297 -11.51 -7.07 -8.50
CA THR A 297 -12.00 -8.43 -8.18
C THR A 297 -13.00 -8.39 -7.03
N ARG A 298 -12.70 -7.66 -5.94
CA ARG A 298 -13.60 -7.43 -4.80
C ARG A 298 -14.93 -6.81 -5.22
N ILE A 299 -14.89 -5.72 -5.99
CA ILE A 299 -16.09 -4.98 -6.43
C ILE A 299 -16.96 -5.87 -7.31
N THR A 300 -16.35 -6.65 -8.20
CA THR A 300 -17.10 -7.54 -9.10
C THR A 300 -17.78 -8.69 -8.35
N ALA A 301 -17.11 -9.27 -7.35
CA ALA A 301 -17.70 -10.32 -6.51
C ALA A 301 -18.94 -9.82 -5.75
N LEU A 302 -18.87 -8.61 -5.17
CA LEU A 302 -19.99 -7.99 -4.47
C LEU A 302 -21.19 -7.75 -5.41
N ARG A 303 -20.98 -7.33 -6.65
CA ARG A 303 -22.06 -7.14 -7.64
C ARG A 303 -22.73 -8.46 -8.02
N THR A 304 -21.99 -9.55 -8.12
CA THR A 304 -22.52 -10.87 -8.46
C THR A 304 -23.44 -11.37 -7.34
N VAL A 305 -23.05 -11.27 -6.08
CA VAL A 305 -23.87 -11.67 -4.93
C VAL A 305 -25.17 -10.86 -4.87
N SER A 306 -25.12 -9.54 -5.02
CA SER A 306 -26.31 -8.69 -5.01
C SER A 306 -27.31 -9.03 -6.13
N VAL A 307 -26.84 -9.42 -7.32
CA VAL A 307 -27.72 -9.82 -8.44
C VAL A 307 -28.37 -11.18 -8.17
N GLU A 308 -27.65 -12.13 -7.56
CA GLU A 308 -28.21 -13.44 -7.19
C GLU A 308 -29.27 -13.32 -6.08
N GLU A 309 -29.01 -12.48 -5.07
CA GLU A 309 -29.99 -12.20 -4.01
C GLU A 309 -31.29 -11.58 -4.56
N LEU A 310 -31.16 -10.58 -5.46
CA LEU A 310 -32.32 -9.96 -6.11
C LEU A 310 -33.12 -10.96 -6.97
N ARG A 311 -32.47 -11.91 -7.63
CA ARG A 311 -33.14 -12.96 -8.40
C ARG A 311 -33.85 -13.96 -7.49
N SER A 312 -33.27 -14.33 -6.34
CA SER A 312 -33.85 -15.25 -5.38
C SER A 312 -35.12 -14.68 -4.72
N THR A 313 -35.15 -13.38 -4.45
CA THR A 313 -36.31 -12.67 -3.88
C THR A 313 -37.44 -12.46 -4.90
N ALA A 314 -37.10 -12.38 -6.19
CA ALA A 314 -38.11 -12.21 -7.27
C ALA A 314 -38.84 -13.51 -7.68
N VAL A 315 -38.37 -14.68 -7.25
CA VAL A 315 -38.90 -16.00 -7.64
C VAL A 315 -39.84 -16.62 -6.59
N SER A 316 -40.22 -15.91 -5.52
CA SER A 316 -41.23 -16.40 -4.58
C SER A 316 -42.64 -16.06 -5.10
N PRO A 317 -43.39 -16.98 -5.76
CA PRO A 317 -44.78 -16.73 -6.11
C PRO A 317 -45.60 -16.77 -4.81
N SER A 318 -46.40 -15.74 -4.60
CA SER A 318 -47.47 -15.73 -3.62
C SER A 318 -48.43 -16.92 -3.91
N SER A 319 -48.28 -18.02 -3.19
CA SER A 319 -49.33 -19.03 -3.10
C SER A 319 -50.37 -18.55 -2.08
N SER A 320 -51.35 -17.83 -2.58
CA SER A 320 -52.60 -17.62 -1.87
C SER A 320 -53.73 -18.18 -2.74
N ALA A 321 -54.19 -19.34 -2.36
CA ALA A 321 -55.54 -19.83 -2.67
C ALA A 321 -56.34 -19.84 -1.38
#